data_d1b9c0b24c96b9c0cc31b0b64df4c182
#
_entry.id   d1b9c0b24c96b9c0cc31b0b64df4c182
#
_cell.length_a   1.000
_cell.length_b   1.000
_cell.length_c   1.000
_cell.angle_alpha   90.00
_cell.angle_beta   90.00
_cell.angle_gamma   90.00
#
_symmetry.space_group_name_H-M   'P 1'
#
loop_
_entity.id
_entity.type
_entity.pdbx_description
1 polymer ?
#
loop_
_entity_poly.entity_id
_entity_poly.type
_entity_poly.pdbx_seq_one_letter_code
_entity_poly.pdbx_strand_id
1 'polypeptide(L)'
;QEQAEASRPYAERMERMLNDLAARSSSDLPLIAGTGKTDTHMIILGTADRGLCGGFNTNLVKETRRMTAELQSAGKQVKIYCIGKKGAQALGREFGDLIVKRVEDLDKPALSYSKAGAIADDILAMFDDGAFDAATLIYARFQSAISQVVTRQQLIPFAFDDENGGADADEADDSAYDFEPSEDAILAELLPRNVGVQVFKALLENAASEQGARMTAMDNATRNAGEMIDKLTLLYNRSRQASITKELIEIVSGAEAL
;
A
#
# COMPACT_ATOMS: atom_id res chain seq x y z
N GLN A 1 -10.25 -5.33 7.93
CA GLN A 1 -9.37 -5.47 9.08
C GLN A 1 -9.18 -6.95 9.44
N GLU A 2 -10.22 -7.69 9.78
CA GLU A 2 -10.15 -9.12 10.16
C GLU A 2 -9.36 -9.97 9.15
N GLN A 3 -9.58 -9.77 7.84
CA GLN A 3 -8.87 -10.50 6.80
C GLN A 3 -7.36 -10.16 6.77
N ALA A 4 -6.99 -8.90 6.98
CA ALA A 4 -5.59 -8.49 7.04
C ALA A 4 -4.91 -9.09 8.27
N GLU A 5 -5.54 -9.04 9.44
CA GLU A 5 -5.03 -9.63 10.68
C GLU A 5 -4.93 -11.16 10.59
N ALA A 6 -5.92 -11.82 9.99
CA ALA A 6 -5.93 -13.27 9.82
C ALA A 6 -4.85 -13.78 8.83
N SER A 7 -4.40 -12.94 7.90
CA SER A 7 -3.36 -13.32 6.93
C SER A 7 -1.93 -13.24 7.49
N ARG A 8 -1.70 -12.43 8.55
CA ARG A 8 -0.37 -12.21 9.14
C ARG A 8 0.29 -13.50 9.65
N PRO A 9 -0.37 -14.35 10.49
CA PRO A 9 0.26 -15.53 11.04
C PRO A 9 0.73 -16.53 9.98
N TYR A 10 -0.03 -16.65 8.88
CA TYR A 10 0.35 -17.52 7.78
C TYR A 10 1.59 -17.00 7.04
N ALA A 11 1.60 -15.70 6.72
CA ALA A 11 2.74 -15.07 6.05
C ALA A 11 4.01 -15.14 6.91
N GLU A 12 3.91 -14.86 8.21
CA GLU A 12 5.03 -14.94 9.17
C GLU A 12 5.56 -16.36 9.34
N ARG A 13 4.67 -17.36 9.34
CA ARG A 13 5.09 -18.77 9.42
C ARG A 13 5.78 -19.22 8.12
N MET A 14 5.27 -18.81 6.98
CA MET A 14 5.88 -19.08 5.68
C MET A 14 7.28 -18.44 5.60
N GLU A 15 7.42 -17.19 6.04
CA GLU A 15 8.67 -16.46 6.05
C GLU A 15 9.71 -17.13 6.97
N ARG A 16 9.33 -17.54 8.19
CA ARG A 16 10.22 -18.30 9.09
C ARG A 16 10.68 -19.60 8.46
N MET A 17 9.75 -20.38 7.90
CA MET A 17 10.07 -21.65 7.25
C MET A 17 11.03 -21.46 6.07
N LEU A 18 10.85 -20.40 5.28
CA LEU A 18 11.76 -20.07 4.18
C LEU A 18 13.13 -19.62 4.67
N ASN A 19 13.20 -18.85 5.76
CA ASN A 19 14.45 -18.44 6.39
C ASN A 19 15.25 -19.68 6.88
N ASP A 20 14.56 -20.63 7.54
CA ASP A 20 15.20 -21.86 8.02
C ASP A 20 15.71 -22.74 6.87
N LEU A 21 14.92 -22.91 5.82
CA LEU A 21 15.32 -23.67 4.63
C LEU A 21 16.48 -23.02 3.89
N ALA A 22 16.43 -21.71 3.70
CA ALA A 22 17.50 -20.98 3.01
C ALA A 22 18.82 -20.96 3.79
N ALA A 23 18.76 -20.92 5.14
CA ALA A 23 19.94 -21.00 5.97
C ALA A 23 20.65 -22.37 5.86
N ARG A 24 19.93 -23.43 5.51
CA ARG A 24 20.44 -24.81 5.33
C ARG A 24 20.82 -25.11 3.88
N SER A 25 20.20 -24.44 2.93
CA SER A 25 20.45 -24.60 1.50
C SER A 25 21.57 -23.68 1.03
N SER A 26 22.45 -24.19 0.18
CA SER A 26 23.47 -23.41 -0.53
C SER A 26 22.99 -23.02 -1.93
N SER A 27 21.68 -22.88 -2.14
CA SER A 27 21.13 -22.76 -3.47
C SER A 27 21.37 -21.37 -4.08
N ASP A 28 21.88 -21.37 -5.32
CA ASP A 28 22.02 -20.19 -6.20
C ASP A 28 20.69 -19.81 -6.86
N LEU A 29 19.54 -20.03 -6.18
CA LEU A 29 18.23 -19.70 -6.74
C LEU A 29 18.14 -18.18 -6.97
N PRO A 30 17.78 -17.72 -8.19
CA PRO A 30 17.76 -16.28 -8.51
C PRO A 30 16.85 -15.43 -7.62
N LEU A 31 15.79 -16.01 -7.08
CA LEU A 31 14.88 -15.35 -6.13
C LEU A 31 15.51 -15.08 -4.75
N ILE A 32 16.61 -15.79 -4.41
CA ILE A 32 17.37 -15.62 -3.16
C ILE A 32 18.67 -14.87 -3.44
N ALA A 33 19.50 -15.40 -4.33
CA ALA A 33 20.82 -14.85 -4.64
C ALA A 33 20.77 -13.58 -5.50
N GLY A 34 19.62 -13.30 -6.14
CA GLY A 34 19.48 -12.26 -7.13
C GLY A 34 20.03 -12.67 -8.49
N THR A 35 19.97 -11.79 -9.47
CA THR A 35 20.50 -12.00 -10.83
C THR A 35 22.02 -11.77 -10.94
N GLY A 36 22.68 -11.40 -9.84
CA GLY A 36 24.07 -10.92 -9.84
C GLY A 36 24.24 -9.50 -10.40
N LYS A 37 23.14 -8.87 -10.85
CA LYS A 37 23.07 -7.49 -11.32
C LYS A 37 22.20 -6.68 -10.38
N THR A 38 22.35 -5.38 -10.37
CA THR A 38 21.53 -4.46 -9.57
C THR A 38 21.15 -3.20 -10.35
N ASP A 39 21.13 -3.31 -11.68
CA ASP A 39 21.01 -2.17 -12.58
C ASP A 39 19.56 -1.67 -12.69
N THR A 40 18.61 -2.60 -12.70
CA THR A 40 17.19 -2.29 -12.88
C THR A 40 16.39 -2.66 -11.64
N HIS A 41 15.66 -1.70 -11.07
CA HIS A 41 14.82 -1.91 -9.89
C HIS A 41 13.34 -1.69 -10.21
N MET A 42 12.49 -2.66 -9.87
CA MET A 42 11.04 -2.53 -9.98
C MET A 42 10.43 -2.05 -8.67
N ILE A 43 9.65 -0.99 -8.73
CA ILE A 43 8.82 -0.51 -7.62
C ILE A 43 7.39 -0.96 -7.89
N ILE A 44 6.83 -1.76 -7.00
CA ILE A 44 5.44 -2.20 -7.03
C ILE A 44 4.67 -1.30 -6.08
N LEU A 45 3.83 -0.43 -6.62
CA LEU A 45 3.08 0.55 -5.85
C LEU A 45 1.64 0.11 -5.66
N GLY A 46 1.22 -0.11 -4.39
CA GLY A 46 -0.17 -0.36 -4.02
C GLY A 46 -0.90 0.92 -3.62
N THR A 47 -1.91 1.33 -4.37
CA THR A 47 -2.79 2.47 -4.05
C THR A 47 -4.27 2.10 -4.19
N ALA A 48 -5.16 3.02 -3.84
CA ALA A 48 -6.60 2.85 -4.04
C ALA A 48 -7.02 3.15 -5.47
N ASP A 49 -8.15 2.55 -5.88
CA ASP A 49 -8.84 2.93 -7.12
C ASP A 49 -9.66 4.21 -6.94
N ARG A 50 -10.12 4.48 -5.72
CA ARG A 50 -10.99 5.60 -5.38
C ARG A 50 -10.24 6.66 -4.54
N GLY A 51 -10.80 7.88 -4.51
CA GLY A 51 -10.34 8.96 -3.64
C GLY A 51 -11.10 9.00 -2.31
N LEU A 52 -11.06 10.17 -1.68
CA LEU A 52 -11.72 10.47 -0.41
C LEU A 52 -11.20 9.64 0.78
N CYS A 53 -9.94 9.25 0.72
CA CYS A 53 -9.21 8.53 1.77
C CYS A 53 -8.08 9.39 2.40
N GLY A 54 -8.33 10.68 2.55
CA GLY A 54 -7.36 11.60 3.14
C GLY A 54 -6.01 11.61 2.42
N GLY A 55 -4.93 11.52 3.19
CA GLY A 55 -3.55 11.49 2.69
C GLY A 55 -3.06 10.12 2.20
N PHE A 56 -3.88 9.07 2.26
CA PHE A 56 -3.48 7.69 1.97
C PHE A 56 -2.72 7.55 0.65
N ASN A 57 -3.35 7.88 -0.49
CA ASN A 57 -2.71 7.79 -1.80
C ASN A 57 -1.52 8.73 -1.94
N THR A 58 -1.62 9.95 -1.41
CA THR A 58 -0.57 10.97 -1.50
C THR A 58 0.71 10.53 -0.79
N ASN A 59 0.59 9.87 0.37
CA ASN A 59 1.73 9.39 1.13
C ASN A 59 2.46 8.26 0.40
N LEU A 60 1.72 7.31 -0.17
CA LEU A 60 2.26 6.21 -0.98
C LEU A 60 2.97 6.72 -2.24
N VAL A 61 2.35 7.65 -2.96
CA VAL A 61 2.95 8.29 -4.15
C VAL A 61 4.21 9.09 -3.77
N LYS A 62 4.19 9.83 -2.65
CA LYS A 62 5.36 10.56 -2.16
C LYS A 62 6.53 9.63 -1.87
N GLU A 63 6.25 8.48 -1.24
CA GLU A 63 7.27 7.48 -0.96
C GLU A 63 7.85 6.86 -2.23
N THR A 64 6.97 6.55 -3.20
CA THR A 64 7.41 6.07 -4.51
C THR A 64 8.31 7.07 -5.23
N ARG A 65 7.98 8.36 -5.23
CA ARG A 65 8.82 9.42 -5.78
C ARG A 65 10.17 9.48 -5.10
N ARG A 66 10.19 9.39 -3.75
CA ARG A 66 11.42 9.39 -2.97
C ARG A 66 12.31 8.23 -3.35
N MET A 67 11.77 7.01 -3.39
CA MET A 67 12.52 5.82 -3.75
C MET A 67 13.00 5.86 -5.21
N THR A 68 12.17 6.37 -6.13
CA THR A 68 12.56 6.55 -7.54
C THR A 68 13.77 7.49 -7.65
N ALA A 69 13.75 8.63 -6.96
CA ALA A 69 14.86 9.58 -6.97
C ALA A 69 16.13 8.99 -6.32
N GLU A 70 16.01 8.24 -5.21
CA GLU A 70 17.12 7.53 -4.56
C GLU A 70 17.78 6.55 -5.53
N LEU A 71 17.00 5.72 -6.22
CA LEU A 71 17.49 4.72 -7.15
C LEU A 71 18.12 5.37 -8.40
N GLN A 72 17.50 6.39 -8.96
CA GLN A 72 18.05 7.11 -10.11
C GLN A 72 19.34 7.85 -9.77
N SER A 73 19.44 8.44 -8.57
CA SER A 73 20.68 9.08 -8.10
C SER A 73 21.82 8.06 -7.88
N ALA A 74 21.48 6.81 -7.60
CA ALA A 74 22.42 5.69 -7.54
C ALA A 74 22.75 5.09 -8.93
N GLY A 75 22.28 5.71 -10.02
CA GLY A 75 22.55 5.26 -11.39
C GLY A 75 21.70 4.06 -11.84
N LYS A 76 20.66 3.67 -11.08
CA LYS A 76 19.82 2.52 -11.40
C LYS A 76 18.66 2.92 -12.33
N GLN A 77 18.29 2.01 -13.20
CA GLN A 77 17.03 2.11 -13.95
C GLN A 77 15.86 1.77 -13.05
N VAL A 78 14.75 2.48 -13.20
CA VAL A 78 13.56 2.25 -12.40
C VAL A 78 12.39 1.86 -13.30
N LYS A 79 11.67 0.83 -12.91
CA LYS A 79 10.38 0.43 -13.48
C LYS A 79 9.31 0.49 -12.40
N ILE A 80 8.10 0.92 -12.77
CA ILE A 80 7.00 1.07 -11.81
C ILE A 80 5.84 0.18 -12.25
N TYR A 81 5.44 -0.71 -11.36
CA TYR A 81 4.24 -1.53 -11.49
C TYR A 81 3.15 -0.94 -10.58
N CYS A 82 2.10 -0.36 -11.17
CA CYS A 82 1.05 0.31 -10.40
C CYS A 82 -0.13 -0.62 -10.15
N ILE A 83 -0.46 -0.80 -8.88
CA ILE A 83 -1.70 -1.42 -8.42
C ILE A 83 -2.59 -0.31 -7.86
N GLY A 84 -3.78 -0.15 -8.46
CA GLY A 84 -4.69 0.93 -8.13
C GLY A 84 -4.55 2.15 -9.03
N LYS A 85 -5.70 2.69 -9.38
CA LYS A 85 -5.85 3.78 -10.34
C LYS A 85 -5.20 5.09 -9.90
N LYS A 86 -5.26 5.40 -8.58
CA LYS A 86 -4.81 6.70 -8.08
C LYS A 86 -3.30 6.88 -8.13
N GLY A 87 -2.53 5.80 -7.92
CA GLY A 87 -1.07 5.82 -8.07
C GLY A 87 -0.66 6.08 -9.51
N ALA A 88 -1.22 5.31 -10.45
CA ALA A 88 -0.95 5.46 -11.87
C ALA A 88 -1.30 6.86 -12.41
N GLN A 89 -2.43 7.43 -11.96
CA GLN A 89 -2.83 8.80 -12.32
C GLN A 89 -1.88 9.86 -11.77
N ALA A 90 -1.46 9.72 -10.51
CA ALA A 90 -0.60 10.70 -9.85
C ALA A 90 0.85 10.69 -10.37
N LEU A 91 1.35 9.51 -10.77
CA LEU A 91 2.70 9.35 -11.32
C LEU A 91 2.78 9.52 -12.83
N GLY A 92 1.67 9.36 -13.54
CA GLY A 92 1.64 9.29 -15.00
C GLY A 92 2.16 10.53 -15.72
N ARG A 93 2.07 11.72 -15.11
CA ARG A 93 2.61 12.95 -15.70
C ARG A 93 4.13 13.05 -15.60
N GLU A 94 4.70 12.55 -14.53
CA GLU A 94 6.12 12.71 -14.19
C GLU A 94 6.94 11.46 -14.57
N PHE A 95 6.35 10.27 -14.35
CA PHE A 95 7.00 8.97 -14.51
C PHE A 95 6.23 8.04 -15.46
N GLY A 96 5.47 8.61 -16.40
CA GLY A 96 4.65 7.82 -17.34
C GLY A 96 5.43 6.75 -18.09
N ASP A 97 6.66 7.09 -18.52
CA ASP A 97 7.55 6.21 -19.27
C ASP A 97 8.17 5.09 -18.41
N LEU A 98 8.17 5.26 -17.08
CA LEU A 98 8.64 4.24 -16.14
C LEU A 98 7.55 3.26 -15.75
N ILE A 99 6.27 3.59 -16.00
CA ILE A 99 5.13 2.72 -15.66
C ILE A 99 5.01 1.60 -16.69
N VAL A 100 5.42 0.40 -16.30
CA VAL A 100 5.38 -0.79 -17.16
C VAL A 100 4.03 -1.48 -17.18
N LYS A 101 3.28 -1.42 -16.05
CA LYS A 101 1.96 -2.03 -15.94
C LYS A 101 1.05 -1.30 -14.97
N ARG A 102 -0.26 -1.42 -15.23
CA ARG A 102 -1.32 -0.87 -14.38
C ARG A 102 -2.36 -1.96 -14.16
N VAL A 103 -2.69 -2.19 -12.89
CA VAL A 103 -3.74 -3.13 -12.48
C VAL A 103 -4.77 -2.34 -11.68
N GLU A 104 -6.02 -2.40 -12.10
CA GLU A 104 -7.12 -1.63 -11.51
C GLU A 104 -8.26 -2.57 -11.09
N ASP A 105 -9.19 -2.08 -10.28
CA ASP A 105 -10.43 -2.76 -9.89
C ASP A 105 -10.25 -4.13 -9.20
N LEU A 106 -9.17 -4.31 -8.43
CA LEU A 106 -8.88 -5.55 -7.72
C LEU A 106 -9.89 -5.86 -6.60
N ASP A 107 -10.52 -4.84 -6.05
CA ASP A 107 -11.54 -4.94 -4.99
C ASP A 107 -12.91 -5.39 -5.50
N LYS A 108 -13.09 -5.58 -6.82
CA LYS A 108 -14.37 -5.93 -7.43
C LYS A 108 -14.40 -7.37 -7.94
N PRO A 109 -15.33 -8.24 -7.50
CA PRO A 109 -16.30 -8.02 -6.41
C PRO A 109 -15.65 -8.01 -5.03
N ALA A 110 -14.52 -8.68 -4.85
CA ALA A 110 -13.72 -8.73 -3.63
C ALA A 110 -12.25 -9.03 -3.95
N LEU A 111 -11.35 -8.63 -3.08
CA LEU A 111 -9.95 -9.04 -3.14
C LEU A 111 -9.84 -10.52 -2.79
N SER A 112 -9.13 -11.29 -3.61
CA SER A 112 -8.92 -12.73 -3.43
C SER A 112 -7.45 -13.10 -3.65
N TYR A 113 -7.03 -14.22 -3.07
CA TYR A 113 -5.69 -14.76 -3.29
C TYR A 113 -5.41 -15.02 -4.78
N SER A 114 -6.39 -15.49 -5.54
CA SER A 114 -6.23 -15.73 -6.99
C SER A 114 -5.85 -14.45 -7.76
N LYS A 115 -6.40 -13.28 -7.38
CA LYS A 115 -6.03 -12.01 -8.01
C LYS A 115 -4.62 -11.56 -7.63
N ALA A 116 -4.25 -11.75 -6.37
CA ALA A 116 -2.90 -11.47 -5.91
C ALA A 116 -1.87 -12.42 -6.53
N GLY A 117 -2.24 -13.69 -6.68
CA GLY A 117 -1.44 -14.71 -7.37
C GLY A 117 -1.18 -14.32 -8.82
N ALA A 118 -2.20 -13.89 -9.57
CA ALA A 118 -2.02 -13.43 -10.95
C ALA A 118 -1.06 -12.23 -11.06
N ILE A 119 -1.05 -11.33 -10.07
CA ILE A 119 -0.07 -10.24 -10.01
C ILE A 119 1.34 -10.78 -9.71
N ALA A 120 1.46 -11.72 -8.79
CA ALA A 120 2.73 -12.34 -8.46
C ALA A 120 3.31 -13.11 -9.65
N ASP A 121 2.46 -13.89 -10.34
CA ASP A 121 2.86 -14.64 -11.55
C ASP A 121 3.37 -13.69 -12.65
N ASP A 122 2.71 -12.55 -12.82
CA ASP A 122 3.11 -11.54 -13.79
C ASP A 122 4.46 -10.88 -13.40
N ILE A 123 4.68 -10.59 -12.12
CA ILE A 123 5.94 -10.05 -11.61
C ILE A 123 7.07 -11.08 -11.79
N LEU A 124 6.81 -12.35 -11.47
CA LEU A 124 7.77 -13.44 -11.62
C LEU A 124 8.13 -13.67 -13.10
N ALA A 125 7.14 -13.67 -14.00
CA ALA A 125 7.40 -13.76 -15.43
C ALA A 125 8.30 -12.62 -15.93
N MET A 126 8.06 -11.38 -15.48
CA MET A 126 8.92 -10.24 -15.82
C MET A 126 10.35 -10.38 -15.23
N PHE A 127 10.49 -11.03 -14.09
CA PHE A 127 11.79 -11.31 -13.47
C PHE A 127 12.54 -12.38 -14.28
N ASP A 128 11.88 -13.46 -14.66
CA ASP A 128 12.45 -14.55 -15.47
C ASP A 128 12.87 -14.06 -16.86
N ASP A 129 12.12 -13.11 -17.43
CA ASP A 129 12.47 -12.42 -18.69
C ASP A 129 13.66 -11.43 -18.53
N GLY A 130 14.21 -11.26 -17.32
CA GLY A 130 15.29 -10.33 -17.04
C GLY A 130 14.88 -8.85 -17.13
N ALA A 131 13.61 -8.54 -16.96
CA ALA A 131 13.10 -7.17 -17.04
C ALA A 131 13.58 -6.28 -15.89
N PHE A 132 13.94 -6.87 -14.75
CA PHE A 132 14.48 -6.17 -13.58
C PHE A 132 15.32 -7.14 -12.73
N ASP A 133 16.14 -6.58 -11.84
CA ASP A 133 17.05 -7.34 -10.96
C ASP A 133 16.54 -7.39 -9.52
N ALA A 134 15.83 -6.36 -9.10
CA ALA A 134 15.27 -6.27 -7.75
C ALA A 134 13.85 -5.68 -7.79
N ALA A 135 13.01 -6.08 -6.84
CA ALA A 135 11.65 -5.57 -6.70
C ALA A 135 11.34 -5.19 -5.25
N THR A 136 10.76 -4.00 -5.07
CA THR A 136 10.28 -3.52 -3.77
C THR A 136 8.79 -3.17 -3.86
N LEU A 137 8.02 -3.69 -2.93
CA LEU A 137 6.59 -3.39 -2.77
C LEU A 137 6.42 -2.21 -1.81
N ILE A 138 5.68 -1.19 -2.23
CA ILE A 138 5.29 -0.03 -1.42
C ILE A 138 3.81 -0.12 -1.16
N TYR A 139 3.43 -0.24 0.10
CA TYR A 139 2.05 -0.33 0.55
C TYR A 139 1.86 0.35 1.91
N ALA A 140 0.62 0.48 2.35
CA ALA A 140 0.29 1.00 3.68
C ALA A 140 -0.08 -0.15 4.61
N ARG A 141 0.77 -0.42 5.61
CA ARG A 141 0.49 -1.37 6.68
C ARG A 141 -0.57 -0.78 7.61
N PHE A 142 -1.59 -1.54 7.89
CA PHE A 142 -2.66 -1.15 8.81
C PHE A 142 -2.20 -1.31 10.26
N GLN A 143 -2.14 -0.21 10.99
CA GLN A 143 -1.86 -0.19 12.42
C GLN A 143 -3.14 0.10 13.22
N SER A 144 -3.92 1.08 12.77
CA SER A 144 -5.23 1.44 13.33
C SER A 144 -6.03 2.25 12.32
N ALA A 145 -7.30 2.52 12.60
CA ALA A 145 -8.15 3.36 11.75
C ALA A 145 -7.58 4.78 11.52
N ILE A 146 -6.80 5.29 12.48
CA ILE A 146 -6.17 6.62 12.42
C ILE A 146 -4.71 6.58 12.03
N SER A 147 -4.06 5.41 12.02
CA SER A 147 -2.63 5.26 11.74
C SER A 147 -2.39 4.19 10.68
N GLN A 148 -1.87 4.61 9.53
CA GLN A 148 -1.44 3.76 8.44
C GLN A 148 0.04 4.06 8.15
N VAL A 149 0.88 3.03 8.18
CA VAL A 149 2.33 3.16 8.01
C VAL A 149 2.73 2.79 6.60
N VAL A 150 3.26 3.75 5.85
CA VAL A 150 3.84 3.46 4.53
C VAL A 150 5.07 2.58 4.73
N THR A 151 5.06 1.42 4.10
CA THR A 151 6.07 0.38 4.25
C THR A 151 6.70 0.07 2.89
N ARG A 152 8.03 -0.02 2.86
CA ARG A 152 8.82 -0.60 1.78
C ARG A 152 9.14 -2.05 2.17
N GLN A 153 8.77 -2.98 1.34
CA GLN A 153 9.07 -4.40 1.53
C GLN A 153 9.77 -4.93 0.29
N GLN A 154 10.99 -5.42 0.45
CA GLN A 154 11.69 -6.07 -0.64
C GLN A 154 11.02 -7.42 -0.92
N LEU A 155 10.69 -7.67 -2.19
CA LEU A 155 10.12 -8.94 -2.65
C LEU A 155 11.15 -9.81 -3.36
N ILE A 156 12.03 -9.20 -4.16
CA ILE A 156 13.03 -9.88 -4.97
C ILE A 156 14.32 -9.03 -4.93
N PRO A 157 15.50 -9.63 -4.66
CA PRO A 157 15.65 -10.96 -4.08
C PRO A 157 15.00 -11.03 -2.69
N PHE A 158 14.64 -12.24 -2.24
CA PHE A 158 14.06 -12.44 -0.93
C PHE A 158 15.06 -11.99 0.14
N ALA A 159 14.66 -11.04 0.99
CA ALA A 159 15.49 -10.56 2.08
C ALA A 159 15.23 -11.45 3.32
N PHE A 160 16.28 -12.08 3.78
CA PHE A 160 16.24 -12.80 5.07
C PHE A 160 16.42 -11.80 6.19
N ASP A 161 15.51 -11.79 7.17
CA ASP A 161 15.66 -10.97 8.38
C ASP A 161 16.68 -11.63 9.30
N ASP A 162 17.93 -11.14 9.27
CA ASP A 162 18.99 -11.54 10.24
C ASP A 162 18.63 -11.16 11.69
N GLU A 163 17.68 -10.24 11.91
CA GLU A 163 17.30 -9.77 13.24
C GLU A 163 16.31 -10.67 13.97
N ASN A 164 15.56 -11.54 13.29
CA ASN A 164 14.61 -12.48 13.93
C ASN A 164 15.17 -13.88 14.15
N GLY A 165 16.40 -14.14 13.76
CA GLY A 165 17.11 -15.41 14.02
C GLY A 165 17.58 -15.60 15.47
N GLY A 166 17.32 -14.65 16.38
CA GLY A 166 17.91 -14.63 17.71
C GLY A 166 16.98 -14.49 18.91
N ALA A 167 15.65 -14.40 18.73
CA ALA A 167 14.77 -14.04 19.87
C ALA A 167 13.94 -15.16 20.49
N ASP A 168 13.83 -16.35 19.90
CA ASP A 168 13.18 -17.50 20.54
C ASP A 168 13.92 -18.82 20.22
N ALA A 169 15.18 -18.88 20.64
CA ALA A 169 15.99 -20.08 20.55
C ALA A 169 15.57 -21.17 21.61
N ASP A 170 14.51 -20.92 22.36
CA ASP A 170 14.04 -21.87 23.42
C ASP A 170 12.90 -22.80 23.00
N GLU A 171 12.38 -22.67 21.76
CA GLU A 171 11.52 -23.68 21.13
C GLU A 171 12.04 -24.04 19.73
N ALA A 172 13.34 -24.25 19.61
CA ALA A 172 13.85 -25.04 18.51
C ALA A 172 13.34 -26.48 18.75
N ASP A 173 12.14 -26.74 18.22
CA ASP A 173 11.71 -28.08 17.95
C ASP A 173 12.73 -28.67 16.96
N ASP A 174 13.74 -29.37 17.52
CA ASP A 174 14.77 -30.11 16.82
C ASP A 174 14.16 -31.34 16.12
N SER A 175 12.94 -31.22 15.65
CA SER A 175 12.34 -32.12 14.70
C SER A 175 13.02 -31.84 13.35
N ALA A 176 14.06 -32.64 13.10
CA ALA A 176 14.65 -32.78 11.78
C ALA A 176 13.51 -33.18 10.82
N TYR A 177 12.93 -32.16 10.15
CA TYR A 177 12.02 -32.44 9.05
C TYR A 177 12.85 -33.10 7.95
N ASP A 178 12.56 -34.37 7.67
CA ASP A 178 13.09 -35.04 6.48
C ASP A 178 12.38 -34.45 5.27
N PHE A 179 13.10 -33.66 4.49
CA PHE A 179 12.56 -33.02 3.30
C PHE A 179 12.72 -33.95 2.09
N GLU A 180 11.61 -34.41 1.55
CA GLU A 180 11.57 -35.16 0.29
C GLU A 180 10.95 -34.27 -0.82
N PRO A 181 11.59 -34.10 -2.00
CA PRO A 181 12.75 -34.83 -2.51
C PRO A 181 14.11 -34.17 -2.18
N SER A 182 14.20 -32.84 -1.97
CA SER A 182 15.39 -32.10 -1.54
C SER A 182 14.99 -30.68 -1.09
N GLU A 183 15.80 -30.08 -0.22
CA GLU A 183 15.60 -28.70 0.26
C GLU A 183 15.51 -27.69 -0.88
N ASP A 184 16.38 -27.82 -1.88
CA ASP A 184 16.39 -26.94 -3.05
C ASP A 184 15.14 -27.06 -3.93
N ALA A 185 14.61 -28.27 -4.09
CA ALA A 185 13.37 -28.50 -4.86
C ALA A 185 12.16 -27.87 -4.16
N ILE A 186 12.12 -27.99 -2.83
CA ILE A 186 11.06 -27.37 -2.02
C ILE A 186 11.16 -25.86 -2.05
N LEU A 187 12.38 -25.29 -1.93
CA LEU A 187 12.59 -23.84 -2.06
C LEU A 187 12.17 -23.32 -3.42
N ALA A 188 12.50 -24.01 -4.50
CA ALA A 188 12.13 -23.64 -5.86
C ALA A 188 10.61 -23.58 -6.06
N GLU A 189 9.84 -24.41 -5.33
CA GLU A 189 8.36 -24.39 -5.37
C GLU A 189 7.78 -23.33 -4.42
N LEU A 190 8.35 -23.19 -3.22
CA LEU A 190 7.81 -22.32 -2.19
C LEU A 190 8.11 -20.83 -2.41
N LEU A 191 9.26 -20.47 -2.98
CA LEU A 191 9.64 -19.07 -3.20
C LEU A 191 8.65 -18.31 -4.10
N PRO A 192 8.26 -18.82 -5.28
CA PRO A 192 7.24 -18.17 -6.10
C PRO A 192 5.90 -18.03 -5.36
N ARG A 193 5.52 -19.06 -4.62
CA ARG A 193 4.29 -19.05 -3.81
C ARG A 193 4.36 -18.01 -2.70
N ASN A 194 5.53 -17.83 -2.08
CA ASN A 194 5.73 -16.81 -1.06
C ASN A 194 5.57 -15.40 -1.62
N VAL A 195 6.05 -15.12 -2.83
CA VAL A 195 5.82 -13.82 -3.49
C VAL A 195 4.32 -13.55 -3.57
N GLY A 196 3.52 -14.54 -3.97
CA GLY A 196 2.05 -14.43 -3.99
C GLY A 196 1.43 -14.15 -2.63
N VAL A 197 1.93 -14.81 -1.58
CA VAL A 197 1.48 -14.60 -0.19
C VAL A 197 1.83 -13.19 0.29
N GLN A 198 3.04 -12.71 0.04
CA GLN A 198 3.48 -11.37 0.41
C GLN A 198 2.69 -10.28 -0.33
N VAL A 199 2.45 -10.43 -1.62
CA VAL A 199 1.59 -9.53 -2.40
C VAL A 199 0.17 -9.53 -1.84
N PHE A 200 -0.41 -10.71 -1.54
CA PHE A 200 -1.75 -10.80 -0.99
C PHE A 200 -1.87 -10.14 0.40
N LYS A 201 -0.91 -10.42 1.31
CA LYS A 201 -0.81 -9.75 2.62
C LYS A 201 -0.79 -8.24 2.46
N ALA A 202 0.09 -7.72 1.60
CA ALA A 202 0.23 -6.29 1.37
C ALA A 202 -1.05 -5.65 0.79
N LEU A 203 -1.74 -6.32 -0.12
CA LEU A 203 -3.00 -5.85 -0.67
C LEU A 203 -4.13 -5.82 0.37
N LEU A 204 -4.20 -6.80 1.27
CA LEU A 204 -5.16 -6.81 2.38
C LEU A 204 -4.88 -5.68 3.39
N GLU A 205 -3.61 -5.50 3.77
CA GLU A 205 -3.15 -4.40 4.64
C GLU A 205 -3.49 -3.04 4.02
N ASN A 206 -3.22 -2.90 2.72
CA ASN A 206 -3.49 -1.70 1.95
C ASN A 206 -4.99 -1.38 1.88
N ALA A 207 -5.83 -2.39 1.65
CA ALA A 207 -7.28 -2.25 1.63
C ALA A 207 -7.83 -1.87 3.01
N ALA A 208 -7.35 -2.48 4.09
CA ALA A 208 -7.73 -2.12 5.46
C ALA A 208 -7.31 -0.67 5.78
N SER A 209 -6.08 -0.28 5.41
CA SER A 209 -5.54 1.07 5.56
C SER A 209 -6.34 2.11 4.80
N GLU A 210 -6.74 1.81 3.56
CA GLU A 210 -7.59 2.66 2.74
C GLU A 210 -8.94 2.94 3.40
N GLN A 211 -9.59 1.89 3.92
CA GLN A 211 -10.90 2.04 4.58
C GLN A 211 -10.78 2.81 5.90
N GLY A 212 -9.73 2.56 6.70
CA GLY A 212 -9.45 3.34 7.92
C GLY A 212 -9.22 4.82 7.62
N ALA A 213 -8.38 5.12 6.64
CA ALA A 213 -8.12 6.50 6.19
C ALA A 213 -9.38 7.18 5.64
N ARG A 214 -10.23 6.44 4.92
CA ARG A 214 -11.51 6.95 4.41
C ARG A 214 -12.47 7.27 5.55
N MET A 215 -12.60 6.38 6.53
CA MET A 215 -13.44 6.61 7.71
C MET A 215 -13.04 7.90 8.43
N THR A 216 -11.76 8.06 8.73
CA THR A 216 -11.23 9.25 9.40
C THR A 216 -11.42 10.52 8.56
N ALA A 217 -11.22 10.43 7.24
CA ALA A 217 -11.42 11.58 6.35
C ALA A 217 -12.89 12.01 6.27
N MET A 218 -13.83 11.05 6.27
CA MET A 218 -15.27 11.35 6.25
C MET A 218 -15.76 11.90 7.58
N ASP A 219 -15.26 11.40 8.71
CA ASP A 219 -15.57 11.93 10.04
C ASP A 219 -15.15 13.41 10.16
N ASN A 220 -13.90 13.71 9.74
CA ASN A 220 -13.40 15.07 9.70
C ASN A 220 -14.24 15.98 8.75
N ALA A 221 -14.63 15.47 7.60
CA ALA A 221 -15.46 16.21 6.64
C ALA A 221 -16.85 16.53 7.23
N THR A 222 -17.46 15.56 7.92
CA THR A 222 -18.77 15.74 8.58
C THR A 222 -18.70 16.80 9.68
N ARG A 223 -17.66 16.75 10.52
CA ARG A 223 -17.45 17.77 11.56
C ARG A 223 -17.27 19.17 10.98
N ASN A 224 -16.38 19.31 9.99
CA ASN A 224 -16.15 20.59 9.34
C ASN A 224 -17.41 21.14 8.65
N ALA A 225 -18.23 20.27 8.05
CA ALA A 225 -19.51 20.66 7.45
C ALA A 225 -20.48 21.17 8.51
N GLY A 226 -20.58 20.52 9.68
CA GLY A 226 -21.38 20.98 10.81
C GLY A 226 -20.98 22.39 11.26
N GLU A 227 -19.68 22.61 11.51
CA GLU A 227 -19.18 23.94 11.90
C GLU A 227 -19.48 25.03 10.85
N MET A 228 -19.43 24.68 9.56
CA MET A 228 -19.75 25.62 8.47
C MET A 228 -21.25 25.94 8.45
N ILE A 229 -22.12 24.95 8.67
CA ILE A 229 -23.57 25.15 8.77
C ILE A 229 -23.91 26.10 9.91
N ASP A 230 -23.30 25.92 11.08
CA ASP A 230 -23.51 26.79 12.24
C ASP A 230 -23.09 28.24 11.93
N LYS A 231 -21.92 28.43 11.34
CA LYS A 231 -21.44 29.77 10.93
C LYS A 231 -22.37 30.42 9.90
N LEU A 232 -22.80 29.67 8.89
CA LEU A 232 -23.72 30.19 7.88
C LEU A 232 -25.11 30.51 8.46
N THR A 233 -25.61 29.71 9.39
CA THR A 233 -26.86 29.94 10.07
C THR A 233 -26.81 31.24 10.90
N LEU A 234 -25.72 31.46 11.62
CA LEU A 234 -25.49 32.71 12.35
C LEU A 234 -25.48 33.94 11.42
N LEU A 235 -24.73 33.83 10.33
CA LEU A 235 -24.65 34.90 9.32
C LEU A 235 -26.02 35.21 8.69
N TYR A 236 -26.76 34.17 8.32
CA TYR A 236 -28.11 34.29 7.78
C TYR A 236 -29.05 35.01 8.74
N ASN A 237 -29.07 34.58 10.01
CA ASN A 237 -29.95 35.21 11.03
C ASN A 237 -29.56 36.67 11.24
N ARG A 238 -28.28 37.00 11.29
CA ARG A 238 -27.79 38.39 11.41
C ARG A 238 -28.22 39.24 10.19
N SER A 239 -28.05 38.73 8.98
CA SER A 239 -28.46 39.39 7.75
C SER A 239 -29.96 39.61 7.70
N ARG A 240 -30.75 38.58 8.06
CA ARG A 240 -32.22 38.68 8.14
C ARG A 240 -32.64 39.74 9.11
N GLN A 241 -32.09 39.79 10.34
CA GLN A 241 -32.41 40.83 11.32
C GLN A 241 -32.06 42.24 10.82
N ALA A 242 -30.91 42.40 10.16
CA ALA A 242 -30.49 43.68 9.57
C ALA A 242 -31.46 44.13 8.47
N SER A 243 -31.94 43.21 7.62
CA SER A 243 -32.94 43.52 6.58
C SER A 243 -34.28 43.96 7.17
N ILE A 244 -34.79 43.21 8.15
CA ILE A 244 -36.05 43.55 8.86
C ILE A 244 -35.92 44.92 9.53
N THR A 245 -34.80 45.18 10.22
CA THR A 245 -34.57 46.47 10.88
C THR A 245 -34.53 47.61 9.88
N LYS A 246 -33.87 47.43 8.73
CA LYS A 246 -33.84 48.42 7.66
C LYS A 246 -35.22 48.72 7.11
N GLU A 247 -36.02 47.71 6.81
CA GLU A 247 -37.41 47.84 6.35
C GLU A 247 -38.27 48.58 7.36
N LEU A 248 -38.15 48.27 8.67
CA LEU A 248 -38.85 48.99 9.74
C LEU A 248 -38.47 50.46 9.79
N ILE A 249 -37.18 50.80 9.69
CA ILE A 249 -36.70 52.17 9.67
C ILE A 249 -37.26 52.94 8.44
N GLU A 250 -37.28 52.31 7.28
CA GLU A 250 -37.85 52.89 6.07
C GLU A 250 -39.35 53.17 6.21
N ILE A 251 -40.11 52.23 6.81
CA ILE A 251 -41.54 52.44 7.07
C ILE A 251 -41.81 53.60 8.06
N VAL A 252 -41.07 53.62 9.19
CA VAL A 252 -41.19 54.64 10.21
C VAL A 252 -40.84 56.03 9.65
N SER A 253 -39.69 56.12 8.95
CA SER A 253 -39.27 57.37 8.34
C SER A 253 -40.24 57.90 7.23
N GLY A 254 -40.86 56.95 6.51
CA GLY A 254 -41.88 57.30 5.51
C GLY A 254 -43.21 57.80 6.16
N ALA A 255 -43.54 57.25 7.34
CA ALA A 255 -44.73 57.71 8.10
C ALA A 255 -44.53 59.06 8.80
N GLU A 256 -43.29 59.41 9.19
CA GLU A 256 -42.98 60.72 9.78
C GLU A 256 -42.84 61.83 8.71
N ALA A 257 -42.70 61.50 7.45
CA ALA A 257 -42.61 62.43 6.34
C ALA A 257 -43.99 62.83 5.71
N LEU A 258 -45.09 62.23 6.18
CA LEU A 258 -46.47 62.55 5.84
C LEU A 258 -47.12 63.45 6.91
#